data_394e362ed11170093c9a0f8f0cb2906d
#
_entry.id   394e362ed11170093c9a0f8f0cb2906d
#
_cell.length_a   1.000
_cell.length_b   1.000
_cell.length_c   1.000
_cell.angle_alpha   90.00
_cell.angle_beta   90.00
_cell.angle_gamma   90.00
#
_symmetry.space_group_name_H-M   'P 1'
#
loop_
_entity.id
_entity.type
_entity.pdbx_description
1 polymer ?
#
loop_
_entity_poly.entity_id
_entity_poly.type
_entity_poly.pdbx_seq_one_letter_code
_entity_poly.pdbx_strand_id
1 'polypeptide(L)'
;MSWLSWIWTTLLKAVHSHPVAALPGVFLAGVVAWGGFNWSLEITNTESFCISCHAMREYVFKEYKTSIHYANRTGVRASCPDCHVPREWGHKVVRKIRATNELYHWLMGSIDSPEDFHAKRLELAQTVWASMAATDSRECRNCHRSSFMDTEAQETRAGLMHTLATKWSMTCIDCHKGIAHTLPKGFDRDAVMDQVHDRMEQDDVECRLCHEGMAGPKPGDGW
;
A
#
# COMPACT_ATOMS: atom_id res chain seq x y z
N MET A 1 -14.20 16.65 41.76
CA MET A 1 -13.32 17.35 40.78
C MET A 1 -12.59 16.27 39.98
N SER A 2 -12.69 16.29 38.65
CA SER A 2 -12.00 15.29 37.81
C SER A 2 -10.49 15.57 37.83
N TRP A 3 -9.67 14.54 37.71
CA TRP A 3 -8.21 14.63 37.59
C TRP A 3 -7.76 15.64 36.51
N LEU A 4 -8.47 15.71 35.41
CA LEU A 4 -8.24 16.69 34.36
C LEU A 4 -8.45 18.14 34.80
N SER A 5 -9.47 18.43 35.60
CA SER A 5 -9.71 19.78 36.11
C SER A 5 -8.63 20.22 37.09
N TRP A 6 -8.11 19.31 37.90
CA TRP A 6 -7.01 19.58 38.82
C TRP A 6 -5.69 19.91 38.03
N ILE A 7 -5.34 19.11 37.03
CA ILE A 7 -4.17 19.39 36.18
C ILE A 7 -4.32 20.76 35.51
N TRP A 8 -5.48 21.02 34.91
CA TRP A 8 -5.73 22.28 34.21
C TRP A 8 -5.59 23.51 35.13
N THR A 9 -6.22 23.49 36.32
CA THR A 9 -6.10 24.57 37.27
C THR A 9 -4.69 24.77 37.82
N THR A 10 -3.93 23.70 38.00
CA THR A 10 -2.53 23.75 38.46
C THR A 10 -1.63 24.36 37.38
N LEU A 11 -1.80 23.98 36.14
CA LEU A 11 -1.07 24.54 35.00
C LEU A 11 -1.37 26.04 34.83
N LEU A 12 -2.65 26.43 34.88
CA LEU A 12 -3.04 27.86 34.81
C LEU A 12 -2.43 28.67 35.93
N LYS A 13 -2.42 28.17 37.16
CA LYS A 13 -1.80 28.87 38.32
C LYS A 13 -0.29 29.03 38.09
N ALA A 14 0.41 28.00 37.63
CA ALA A 14 1.85 28.06 37.34
C ALA A 14 2.17 29.09 36.24
N VAL A 15 1.36 29.13 35.17
CA VAL A 15 1.51 30.12 34.10
C VAL A 15 1.31 31.54 34.60
N HIS A 16 0.32 31.79 35.46
CA HIS A 16 0.03 33.12 35.99
C HIS A 16 1.08 33.56 37.03
N SER A 17 1.56 32.66 37.88
CA SER A 17 2.54 33.00 38.91
C SER A 17 3.97 33.20 38.38
N HIS A 18 4.34 32.50 37.30
CA HIS A 18 5.69 32.56 36.74
C HIS A 18 5.68 32.60 35.19
N PRO A 19 5.12 33.64 34.55
CA PRO A 19 4.90 33.66 33.10
C PRO A 19 6.21 33.58 32.32
N VAL A 20 7.30 34.17 32.80
CA VAL A 20 8.62 34.16 32.15
C VAL A 20 9.22 32.75 32.08
N ALA A 21 8.97 31.90 33.08
CA ALA A 21 9.42 30.52 33.09
C ALA A 21 8.40 29.57 32.47
N ALA A 22 7.11 29.84 32.61
CA ALA A 22 6.04 28.98 32.12
C ALA A 22 5.97 28.95 30.57
N LEU A 23 6.12 30.10 29.90
CA LEU A 23 6.09 30.18 28.44
C LEU A 23 7.16 29.34 27.77
N PRO A 24 8.45 29.45 28.13
CA PRO A 24 9.49 28.55 27.61
C PRO A 24 9.24 27.07 27.96
N GLY A 25 8.73 26.79 29.16
CA GLY A 25 8.39 25.43 29.58
C GLY A 25 7.31 24.80 28.72
N VAL A 26 6.20 25.50 28.45
CA VAL A 26 5.12 25.03 27.56
C VAL A 26 5.64 24.89 26.13
N PHE A 27 6.45 25.82 25.64
CA PHE A 27 7.06 25.73 24.31
C PHE A 27 7.94 24.49 24.18
N LEU A 28 8.83 24.25 25.14
CA LEU A 28 9.69 23.06 25.15
C LEU A 28 8.89 21.77 25.25
N ALA A 29 7.85 21.75 26.08
CA ALA A 29 6.95 20.60 26.16
C ALA A 29 6.26 20.33 24.81
N GLY A 30 5.85 21.37 24.10
CA GLY A 30 5.31 21.26 22.74
C GLY A 30 6.32 20.71 21.73
N VAL A 31 7.55 21.18 21.78
CA VAL A 31 8.66 20.69 20.92
C VAL A 31 8.92 19.21 21.21
N VAL A 32 9.00 18.82 22.48
CA VAL A 32 9.23 17.40 22.86
C VAL A 32 8.06 16.52 22.45
N ALA A 33 6.82 16.99 22.67
CA ALA A 33 5.63 16.23 22.27
C ALA A 33 5.56 16.05 20.75
N TRP A 34 5.78 17.13 19.99
CA TRP A 34 5.81 17.08 18.52
C TRP A 34 6.94 16.22 17.99
N GLY A 35 8.15 16.40 18.51
CA GLY A 35 9.31 15.60 18.12
C GLY A 35 9.12 14.12 18.45
N GLY A 36 8.64 13.82 19.65
CA GLY A 36 8.34 12.45 20.10
C GLY A 36 7.24 11.78 19.25
N PHE A 37 6.21 12.53 18.90
CA PHE A 37 5.15 12.05 18.02
C PHE A 37 5.73 11.69 16.61
N ASN A 38 6.47 12.60 15.99
CA ASN A 38 7.06 12.33 14.68
C ASN A 38 8.09 11.19 14.75
N TRP A 39 8.91 11.13 15.79
CA TRP A 39 9.83 10.03 16.02
C TRP A 39 9.09 8.68 16.14
N SER A 40 7.94 8.64 16.84
CA SER A 40 7.12 7.44 16.95
C SER A 40 6.55 6.98 15.60
N LEU A 41 6.19 7.93 14.73
CA LEU A 41 5.75 7.62 13.36
C LEU A 41 6.89 6.96 12.56
N GLU A 42 8.12 7.47 12.67
CA GLU A 42 9.25 6.94 11.90
C GLU A 42 9.75 5.59 12.43
N ILE A 43 9.88 5.41 13.75
CA ILE A 43 10.34 4.12 14.31
C ILE A 43 9.35 2.97 14.01
N THR A 44 8.05 3.28 14.01
CA THR A 44 7.01 2.30 13.62
C THR A 44 6.88 2.16 12.09
N ASN A 45 7.63 2.94 11.32
CA ASN A 45 7.67 2.90 9.86
C ASN A 45 8.91 2.21 9.32
N THR A 46 9.40 1.20 10.03
CA THR A 46 10.57 0.41 9.64
C THR A 46 10.16 -1.03 9.34
N GLU A 47 10.90 -1.68 8.45
CA GLU A 47 10.70 -3.10 8.17
C GLU A 47 10.87 -3.95 9.44
N SER A 48 11.87 -3.63 10.26
CA SER A 48 12.11 -4.34 11.53
C SER A 48 10.92 -4.27 12.48
N PHE A 49 10.22 -3.13 12.53
CA PHE A 49 8.99 -3.02 13.30
C PHE A 49 7.87 -3.89 12.71
N CYS A 50 7.68 -3.87 11.40
CA CYS A 50 6.63 -4.66 10.74
C CYS A 50 6.83 -6.16 10.97
N ILE A 51 8.06 -6.66 10.84
CA ILE A 51 8.38 -8.08 11.04
C ILE A 51 8.58 -8.49 12.50
N SER A 52 8.40 -7.59 13.46
CA SER A 52 8.37 -7.94 14.88
C SER A 52 7.16 -8.82 15.24
N CYS A 53 6.06 -8.69 14.49
CA CYS A 53 4.89 -9.55 14.61
C CYS A 53 5.14 -10.93 13.98
N HIS A 54 4.74 -12.01 14.69
CA HIS A 54 4.98 -13.39 14.26
C HIS A 54 4.40 -13.68 12.85
N ALA A 55 3.14 -13.38 12.62
CA ALA A 55 2.48 -13.63 11.33
C ALA A 55 3.16 -12.89 10.17
N MET A 56 3.60 -11.65 10.39
CA MET A 56 4.32 -10.88 9.37
C MET A 56 5.68 -11.50 9.05
N ARG A 57 6.43 -11.93 10.04
CA ARG A 57 7.75 -12.53 9.87
C ARG A 57 7.69 -13.92 9.23
N GLU A 58 6.76 -14.76 9.69
CA GLU A 58 6.74 -16.18 9.31
C GLU A 58 6.03 -16.43 7.98
N TYR A 59 5.04 -15.61 7.62
CA TYR A 59 4.28 -15.81 6.38
C TYR A 59 4.62 -14.73 5.33
N VAL A 60 4.27 -13.50 5.61
CA VAL A 60 4.33 -12.39 4.64
C VAL A 60 5.76 -12.05 4.23
N PHE A 61 6.69 -11.94 5.20
CA PHE A 61 8.07 -11.57 4.91
C PHE A 61 8.85 -12.67 4.17
N LYS A 62 8.54 -13.94 4.44
CA LYS A 62 9.16 -15.05 3.71
C LYS A 62 8.83 -15.00 2.21
N GLU A 63 7.59 -14.70 1.88
CA GLU A 63 7.16 -14.52 0.50
C GLU A 63 7.78 -13.29 -0.14
N TYR A 64 7.78 -12.17 0.58
CA TYR A 64 8.38 -10.92 0.11
C TYR A 64 9.86 -11.12 -0.26
N LYS A 65 10.63 -11.90 0.49
CA LYS A 65 12.04 -12.20 0.20
C LYS A 65 12.28 -12.87 -1.15
N THR A 66 11.29 -13.50 -1.73
CA THR A 66 11.39 -14.14 -3.06
C THR A 66 10.98 -13.20 -4.20
N SER A 67 10.51 -11.99 -3.88
CA SER A 67 10.02 -11.03 -4.87
C SER A 67 11.16 -10.21 -5.49
N ILE A 68 10.91 -9.70 -6.70
CA ILE A 68 11.81 -8.76 -7.38
C ILE A 68 11.96 -7.42 -6.62
N HIS A 69 11.00 -7.09 -5.76
CA HIS A 69 11.06 -5.90 -4.92
C HIS A 69 11.98 -6.06 -3.70
N TYR A 70 12.28 -7.30 -3.32
CA TYR A 70 13.27 -7.58 -2.28
C TYR A 70 14.70 -7.58 -2.82
N ALA A 71 14.92 -8.26 -3.95
CA ALA A 71 16.25 -8.35 -4.57
C ALA A 71 16.12 -8.37 -6.10
N ASN A 72 16.85 -7.51 -6.78
CA ASN A 72 16.84 -7.38 -8.22
C ASN A 72 18.20 -6.93 -8.76
N ARG A 73 18.34 -6.93 -10.08
CA ARG A 73 19.59 -6.57 -10.78
C ARG A 73 20.00 -5.11 -10.61
N THR A 74 19.08 -4.20 -10.22
CA THR A 74 19.37 -2.78 -10.09
C THR A 74 19.85 -2.39 -8.69
N GLY A 75 19.67 -3.28 -7.70
CA GLY A 75 20.00 -3.03 -6.30
C GLY A 75 19.01 -2.09 -5.58
N VAL A 76 17.94 -1.64 -6.24
CA VAL A 76 16.90 -0.83 -5.61
C VAL A 76 15.90 -1.74 -4.93
N ARG A 77 15.79 -1.64 -3.61
CA ARG A 77 14.88 -2.43 -2.79
C ARG A 77 13.74 -1.57 -2.25
N ALA A 78 12.50 -2.06 -2.35
CA ALA A 78 11.36 -1.48 -1.66
C ALA A 78 11.12 -2.23 -0.34
N SER A 79 11.03 -1.53 0.78
CA SER A 79 10.70 -2.12 2.08
C SER A 79 9.17 -2.17 2.30
N CYS A 80 8.72 -2.81 3.38
CA CYS A 80 7.29 -2.89 3.69
C CYS A 80 6.59 -1.53 3.67
N PRO A 81 7.10 -0.48 4.35
CA PRO A 81 6.46 0.82 4.34
C PRO A 81 6.45 1.51 2.98
N ASP A 82 7.37 1.23 2.06
CA ASP A 82 7.37 1.87 0.74
C ASP A 82 6.12 1.53 -0.08
N CYS A 83 5.51 0.36 0.18
CA CYS A 83 4.27 -0.07 -0.48
C CYS A 83 3.02 0.12 0.39
N HIS A 84 3.16 0.09 1.73
CA HIS A 84 2.02 0.04 2.65
C HIS A 84 1.79 1.32 3.45
N VAL A 85 2.71 2.27 3.42
CA VAL A 85 2.62 3.51 4.19
C VAL A 85 2.91 4.71 3.30
N PRO A 86 1.96 5.64 3.18
CA PRO A 86 2.17 6.87 2.41
C PRO A 86 3.38 7.67 2.89
N ARG A 87 4.10 8.31 1.96
CA ARG A 87 5.23 9.18 2.29
C ARG A 87 4.76 10.52 2.87
N GLU A 88 3.65 11.06 2.38
CA GLU A 88 3.10 12.34 2.83
C GLU A 88 2.63 12.23 4.27
N TRP A 89 3.02 13.20 5.08
CA TRP A 89 2.79 13.20 6.52
C TRP A 89 1.32 13.00 6.92
N GLY A 90 0.39 13.74 6.32
CA GLY A 90 -1.03 13.64 6.63
C GLY A 90 -1.61 12.26 6.35
N HIS A 91 -1.29 11.69 5.19
CA HIS A 91 -1.72 10.35 4.80
C HIS A 91 -1.05 9.26 5.66
N LYS A 92 0.23 9.47 6.04
CA LYS A 92 0.96 8.60 6.98
C LYS A 92 0.23 8.53 8.33
N VAL A 93 -0.14 9.68 8.90
CA VAL A 93 -0.89 9.74 10.16
C VAL A 93 -2.22 8.99 10.06
N VAL A 94 -3.00 9.23 9.01
CA VAL A 94 -4.27 8.52 8.77
C VAL A 94 -4.05 7.01 8.66
N ARG A 95 -3.01 6.57 7.92
CA ARG A 95 -2.67 5.14 7.81
C ARG A 95 -2.30 4.55 9.17
N LYS A 96 -1.54 5.27 10.00
CA LYS A 96 -1.16 4.82 11.34
C LYS A 96 -2.36 4.72 12.29
N ILE A 97 -3.29 5.66 12.21
CA ILE A 97 -4.55 5.57 12.97
C ILE A 97 -5.33 4.32 12.55
N ARG A 98 -5.45 4.03 11.26
CA ARG A 98 -6.10 2.80 10.77
C ARG A 98 -5.38 1.54 11.23
N ALA A 99 -4.05 1.57 11.32
CA ALA A 99 -3.23 0.45 11.79
C ALA A 99 -3.46 0.11 13.28
N THR A 100 -4.10 0.98 14.06
CA THR A 100 -4.47 0.64 15.44
C THR A 100 -5.46 -0.52 15.50
N ASN A 101 -6.30 -0.69 14.47
CA ASN A 101 -7.17 -1.85 14.35
C ASN A 101 -6.38 -3.15 14.15
N GLU A 102 -5.30 -3.10 13.38
CA GLU A 102 -4.39 -4.25 13.17
C GLU A 102 -3.73 -4.64 14.51
N LEU A 103 -3.28 -3.64 15.28
CA LEU A 103 -2.70 -3.84 16.62
C LEU A 103 -3.74 -4.41 17.60
N TYR A 104 -4.98 -3.94 17.56
CA TYR A 104 -6.06 -4.48 18.37
C TYR A 104 -6.29 -5.96 18.06
N HIS A 105 -6.41 -6.34 16.80
CA HIS A 105 -6.58 -7.73 16.39
C HIS A 105 -5.39 -8.62 16.75
N TRP A 106 -4.17 -8.07 16.73
CA TRP A 106 -2.99 -8.77 17.21
C TRP A 106 -3.06 -9.05 18.71
N LEU A 107 -3.42 -8.04 19.53
CA LEU A 107 -3.58 -8.20 20.98
C LEU A 107 -4.69 -9.19 21.35
N MET A 108 -5.73 -9.28 20.54
CA MET A 108 -6.85 -10.22 20.74
C MET A 108 -6.60 -11.62 20.19
N GLY A 109 -5.42 -11.88 19.63
CA GLY A 109 -5.06 -13.20 19.11
C GLY A 109 -5.91 -13.63 17.90
N SER A 110 -6.29 -12.68 17.04
CA SER A 110 -7.17 -12.99 15.91
C SER A 110 -6.49 -13.77 14.78
N ILE A 111 -5.16 -13.85 14.76
CA ILE A 111 -4.33 -14.58 13.80
C ILE A 111 -3.16 -15.20 14.56
N ASP A 112 -3.40 -16.31 15.23
CA ASP A 112 -2.40 -16.98 16.06
C ASP A 112 -1.81 -18.24 15.40
N SER A 113 -2.50 -18.76 14.38
CA SER A 113 -2.08 -19.97 13.66
C SER A 113 -1.90 -19.72 12.16
N PRO A 114 -1.15 -20.59 11.46
CA PRO A 114 -1.10 -20.58 9.99
C PRO A 114 -2.47 -20.69 9.34
N GLU A 115 -3.35 -21.49 9.92
CA GLU A 115 -4.70 -21.76 9.46
C GLU A 115 -5.54 -20.48 9.52
N ASP A 116 -5.49 -19.73 10.62
CA ASP A 116 -6.19 -18.45 10.79
C ASP A 116 -5.71 -17.41 9.77
N PHE A 117 -4.37 -17.34 9.58
CA PHE A 117 -3.80 -16.45 8.56
C PHE A 117 -4.31 -16.78 7.17
N HIS A 118 -4.28 -18.05 6.77
CA HIS A 118 -4.71 -18.48 5.45
C HIS A 118 -6.21 -18.34 5.26
N ALA A 119 -7.03 -18.52 6.29
CA ALA A 119 -8.47 -18.32 6.22
C ALA A 119 -8.85 -16.84 5.97
N LYS A 120 -8.10 -15.89 6.55
CA LYS A 120 -8.35 -14.45 6.39
C LYS A 120 -7.59 -13.81 5.23
N ARG A 121 -6.67 -14.52 4.62
CA ARG A 121 -5.70 -13.95 3.67
C ARG A 121 -6.36 -13.26 2.48
N LEU A 122 -7.42 -13.82 1.91
CA LEU A 122 -8.12 -13.21 0.77
C LEU A 122 -8.76 -11.88 1.17
N GLU A 123 -9.45 -11.83 2.29
CA GLU A 123 -10.07 -10.62 2.83
C GLU A 123 -9.02 -9.51 3.10
N LEU A 124 -7.90 -9.88 3.73
CA LEU A 124 -6.80 -8.96 4.00
C LEU A 124 -6.18 -8.41 2.70
N ALA A 125 -5.98 -9.28 1.71
CA ALA A 125 -5.45 -8.88 0.41
C ALA A 125 -6.42 -7.94 -0.33
N GLN A 126 -7.71 -8.26 -0.36
CA GLN A 126 -8.75 -7.42 -0.97
C GLN A 126 -8.81 -6.03 -0.32
N THR A 127 -8.70 -5.96 1.00
CA THR A 127 -8.66 -4.68 1.73
C THR A 127 -7.46 -3.82 1.32
N VAL A 128 -6.29 -4.42 1.16
CA VAL A 128 -5.07 -3.73 0.71
C VAL A 128 -5.22 -3.28 -0.75
N TRP A 129 -5.65 -4.17 -1.65
CA TRP A 129 -5.84 -3.84 -3.06
C TRP A 129 -6.87 -2.71 -3.26
N ALA A 130 -7.99 -2.76 -2.55
CA ALA A 130 -9.00 -1.69 -2.60
C ALA A 130 -8.43 -0.35 -2.11
N SER A 131 -7.62 -0.35 -1.04
CA SER A 131 -6.97 0.86 -0.54
C SER A 131 -5.95 1.42 -1.54
N MET A 132 -5.18 0.57 -2.20
CA MET A 132 -4.21 0.98 -3.23
C MET A 132 -4.92 1.50 -4.48
N ALA A 133 -5.98 0.85 -4.95
CA ALA A 133 -6.77 1.30 -6.09
C ALA A 133 -7.41 2.67 -5.81
N ALA A 134 -8.02 2.86 -4.64
CA ALA A 134 -8.64 4.13 -4.23
C ALA A 134 -7.67 5.33 -4.18
N THR A 135 -6.37 5.08 -4.14
CA THR A 135 -5.30 6.12 -4.14
C THR A 135 -4.49 6.14 -5.44
N ASP A 136 -5.02 5.58 -6.52
CA ASP A 136 -4.33 5.44 -7.81
C ASP A 136 -2.94 4.81 -7.66
N SER A 137 -2.83 3.77 -6.84
CA SER A 137 -1.56 3.08 -6.55
C SER A 137 -0.41 4.03 -6.22
N ARG A 138 -0.70 5.07 -5.43
CA ARG A 138 0.22 6.17 -5.09
C ARG A 138 1.59 5.68 -4.64
N GLU A 139 1.64 4.65 -3.82
CA GLU A 139 2.87 4.09 -3.27
C GLU A 139 3.75 3.49 -4.39
N CYS A 140 3.14 2.84 -5.38
CA CYS A 140 3.85 2.33 -6.56
C CYS A 140 4.46 3.48 -7.38
N ARG A 141 3.71 4.58 -7.52
CA ARG A 141 4.11 5.77 -8.28
C ARG A 141 5.24 6.57 -7.63
N ASN A 142 5.61 6.28 -6.39
CA ASN A 142 6.81 6.83 -5.76
C ASN A 142 8.10 6.40 -6.48
N CYS A 143 8.09 5.24 -7.13
CA CYS A 143 9.21 4.71 -7.90
C CYS A 143 8.85 4.49 -9.39
N HIS A 144 7.61 4.08 -9.68
CA HIS A 144 7.11 3.76 -11.02
C HIS A 144 6.23 4.90 -11.54
N ARG A 145 6.83 5.95 -12.09
CA ARG A 145 6.08 7.05 -12.70
C ARG A 145 5.77 6.74 -14.16
N SER A 146 4.48 6.70 -14.51
CA SER A 146 4.04 6.43 -15.88
C SER A 146 4.62 7.41 -16.90
N SER A 147 4.83 8.67 -16.52
CA SER A 147 5.46 9.68 -17.38
C SER A 147 6.92 9.41 -17.76
N PHE A 148 7.58 8.49 -17.06
CA PHE A 148 8.97 8.08 -17.32
C PHE A 148 9.07 6.61 -17.76
N MET A 149 7.94 5.95 -18.00
CA MET A 149 7.91 4.61 -18.57
C MET A 149 7.96 4.70 -20.08
N ASP A 150 9.02 4.16 -20.66
CA ASP A 150 9.12 3.98 -22.09
C ASP A 150 8.39 2.67 -22.46
N THR A 151 7.14 2.82 -22.88
CA THR A 151 6.30 1.67 -23.25
C THR A 151 6.72 1.01 -24.55
N GLU A 152 7.45 1.72 -25.41
CA GLU A 152 7.97 1.17 -26.68
C GLU A 152 9.20 0.29 -26.44
N ALA A 153 9.97 0.56 -25.38
CA ALA A 153 11.11 -0.27 -24.97
C ALA A 153 10.71 -1.52 -24.16
N GLN A 154 9.42 -1.65 -23.81
CA GLN A 154 8.91 -2.84 -23.11
C GLN A 154 8.65 -3.98 -24.10
N GLU A 155 8.48 -5.19 -23.56
CA GLU A 155 7.93 -6.30 -24.35
C GLU A 155 6.57 -5.88 -24.93
N THR A 156 6.30 -6.22 -26.19
CA THR A 156 5.18 -5.70 -26.99
C THR A 156 3.84 -5.75 -26.28
N ARG A 157 3.52 -6.88 -25.64
CA ARG A 157 2.25 -7.05 -24.89
C ARG A 157 2.21 -6.15 -23.65
N ALA A 158 3.33 -6.04 -22.94
CA ALA A 158 3.42 -5.20 -21.74
C ALA A 158 3.27 -3.71 -22.09
N GLY A 159 3.93 -3.27 -23.17
CA GLY A 159 3.82 -1.89 -23.67
C GLY A 159 2.39 -1.54 -24.11
N LEU A 160 1.74 -2.45 -24.85
CA LEU A 160 0.35 -2.30 -25.25
C LEU A 160 -0.57 -2.22 -24.03
N MET A 161 -0.43 -3.14 -23.07
CA MET A 161 -1.24 -3.16 -21.86
C MET A 161 -1.07 -1.90 -21.01
N HIS A 162 0.13 -1.36 -20.87
CA HIS A 162 0.35 -0.11 -20.15
C HIS A 162 -0.27 1.10 -20.87
N THR A 163 -0.25 1.10 -22.20
CA THR A 163 -0.91 2.13 -23.01
C THR A 163 -2.43 2.08 -22.82
N LEU A 164 -3.03 0.89 -22.92
CA LEU A 164 -4.46 0.69 -22.71
C LEU A 164 -4.88 0.99 -21.26
N ALA A 165 -4.13 0.53 -20.28
CA ALA A 165 -4.38 0.81 -18.87
C ALA A 165 -4.43 2.31 -18.59
N THR A 166 -3.55 3.10 -19.22
CA THR A 166 -3.56 4.57 -19.13
C THR A 166 -4.83 5.14 -19.74
N LYS A 167 -5.22 4.69 -20.94
CA LYS A 167 -6.47 5.08 -21.62
C LYS A 167 -7.70 4.78 -20.75
N TRP A 168 -7.70 3.64 -20.09
CA TRP A 168 -8.82 3.18 -19.26
C TRP A 168 -8.78 3.69 -17.81
N SER A 169 -7.82 4.53 -17.47
CA SER A 169 -7.61 5.04 -16.10
C SER A 169 -7.50 3.92 -15.07
N MET A 170 -6.87 2.82 -15.45
CA MET A 170 -6.59 1.70 -14.53
C MET A 170 -5.42 2.02 -13.62
N THR A 171 -5.49 1.53 -12.40
CA THR A 171 -4.40 1.67 -11.44
C THR A 171 -3.42 0.49 -11.55
N CYS A 172 -2.19 0.66 -11.05
CA CYS A 172 -1.19 -0.42 -11.11
C CYS A 172 -1.69 -1.70 -10.43
N ILE A 173 -2.38 -1.57 -9.29
CA ILE A 173 -2.84 -2.72 -8.51
C ILE A 173 -4.03 -3.45 -9.17
N ASP A 174 -4.71 -2.87 -10.13
CA ASP A 174 -5.78 -3.57 -10.84
C ASP A 174 -5.24 -4.81 -11.56
N CYS A 175 -4.04 -4.72 -12.13
CA CYS A 175 -3.36 -5.81 -12.82
C CYS A 175 -2.22 -6.43 -12.00
N HIS A 176 -1.44 -5.62 -11.27
CA HIS A 176 -0.22 -6.07 -10.58
C HIS A 176 -0.48 -6.60 -9.17
N LYS A 177 -1.41 -7.54 -9.03
CA LYS A 177 -1.62 -8.29 -7.78
C LYS A 177 -0.58 -9.40 -7.62
N GLY A 178 -0.11 -9.63 -6.41
CA GLY A 178 0.83 -10.71 -6.14
C GLY A 178 2.30 -10.41 -6.47
N ILE A 179 2.68 -9.14 -6.70
CA ILE A 179 4.06 -8.75 -7.04
C ILE A 179 5.07 -8.88 -5.90
N ALA A 180 4.61 -8.84 -4.66
CA ALA A 180 5.44 -8.95 -3.47
C ALA A 180 5.03 -10.09 -2.55
N HIS A 181 3.84 -10.62 -2.72
CA HIS A 181 3.28 -11.69 -1.91
C HIS A 181 2.55 -12.70 -2.80
N THR A 182 2.55 -13.95 -2.41
CA THR A 182 1.79 -15.01 -3.10
C THR A 182 0.30 -14.66 -3.09
N LEU A 183 -0.36 -14.86 -4.21
CA LEU A 183 -1.81 -14.65 -4.32
C LEU A 183 -2.55 -15.59 -3.37
N PRO A 184 -3.58 -15.12 -2.65
CA PRO A 184 -4.35 -15.95 -1.74
C PRO A 184 -5.15 -17.02 -2.48
N LYS A 185 -5.41 -18.14 -1.81
CA LYS A 185 -6.35 -19.14 -2.31
C LYS A 185 -7.72 -18.49 -2.50
N GLY A 186 -8.40 -18.86 -3.60
CA GLY A 186 -9.70 -18.27 -3.94
C GLY A 186 -9.62 -16.93 -4.68
N PHE A 187 -8.42 -16.40 -4.96
CA PHE A 187 -8.29 -15.28 -5.89
C PHE A 187 -8.53 -15.77 -7.32
N ASP A 188 -9.55 -15.20 -7.95
CA ASP A 188 -9.89 -15.50 -9.34
C ASP A 188 -9.05 -14.62 -10.29
N ARG A 189 -8.05 -15.23 -10.89
CA ARG A 189 -7.16 -14.56 -11.85
C ARG A 189 -7.84 -14.40 -13.20
N ASP A 190 -8.67 -15.35 -13.57
CA ASP A 190 -9.33 -15.37 -14.87
C ASP A 190 -10.38 -14.25 -14.95
N ALA A 191 -11.14 -14.00 -13.87
CA ALA A 191 -12.06 -12.88 -13.80
C ALA A 191 -11.40 -11.50 -14.02
N VAL A 192 -10.14 -11.32 -13.64
CA VAL A 192 -9.39 -10.08 -13.92
C VAL A 192 -9.05 -10.00 -15.41
N MET A 193 -8.68 -11.11 -16.03
CA MET A 193 -8.36 -11.15 -17.47
C MET A 193 -9.61 -10.98 -18.31
N ASP A 194 -10.73 -11.56 -17.90
CA ASP A 194 -12.02 -11.40 -18.60
C ASP A 194 -12.45 -9.93 -18.63
N GLN A 195 -12.33 -9.20 -17.50
CA GLN A 195 -12.61 -7.76 -17.47
C GLN A 195 -11.73 -6.94 -18.42
N VAL A 196 -10.49 -7.35 -18.60
CA VAL A 196 -9.56 -6.70 -19.55
C VAL A 196 -9.99 -7.02 -20.98
N HIS A 197 -10.34 -8.27 -21.29
CA HIS A 197 -10.82 -8.65 -22.60
C HIS A 197 -12.15 -7.96 -22.97
N ASP A 198 -13.10 -7.88 -22.06
CA ASP A 198 -14.35 -7.14 -22.27
C ASP A 198 -14.10 -5.67 -22.67
N ARG A 199 -13.12 -5.01 -22.05
CA ARG A 199 -12.73 -3.65 -22.40
C ARG A 199 -12.04 -3.57 -23.76
N MET A 200 -11.20 -4.56 -24.08
CA MET A 200 -10.57 -4.65 -25.39
C MET A 200 -11.59 -4.79 -26.51
N GLU A 201 -12.61 -5.63 -26.32
CA GLU A 201 -13.70 -5.79 -27.26
C GLU A 201 -14.51 -4.50 -27.44
N GLN A 202 -14.81 -3.79 -26.34
CA GLN A 202 -15.51 -2.49 -26.39
C GLN A 202 -14.71 -1.41 -27.14
N ASP A 203 -13.40 -1.49 -27.13
CA ASP A 203 -12.48 -0.53 -27.77
C ASP A 203 -11.98 -0.99 -29.15
N ASP A 204 -12.53 -2.09 -29.70
CA ASP A 204 -12.12 -2.70 -30.96
C ASP A 204 -10.61 -3.00 -31.04
N VAL A 205 -10.02 -3.43 -29.90
CA VAL A 205 -8.59 -3.79 -29.87
C VAL A 205 -8.39 -5.13 -30.57
N GLU A 206 -7.53 -5.14 -31.59
CA GLU A 206 -7.29 -6.36 -32.38
C GLU A 206 -6.63 -7.47 -31.53
N CYS A 207 -7.29 -8.64 -31.44
CA CYS A 207 -6.83 -9.79 -30.67
C CYS A 207 -5.39 -10.24 -31.05
N ARG A 208 -5.03 -10.11 -32.32
CA ARG A 208 -3.68 -10.48 -32.85
C ARG A 208 -2.54 -9.64 -32.29
N LEU A 209 -2.81 -8.46 -31.74
CA LEU A 209 -1.76 -7.65 -31.11
C LEU A 209 -1.16 -8.33 -29.85
N CYS A 210 -1.95 -9.18 -29.20
CA CYS A 210 -1.51 -9.97 -28.05
C CYS A 210 -1.38 -11.46 -28.36
N HIS A 211 -2.23 -12.00 -29.24
CA HIS A 211 -2.26 -13.42 -29.62
C HIS A 211 -1.61 -13.62 -30.97
N GLU A 212 -0.31 -13.85 -30.98
CA GLU A 212 0.44 -14.17 -32.21
C GLU A 212 -0.10 -15.45 -32.88
N GLY A 213 -0.29 -15.39 -34.19
CA GLY A 213 -0.78 -16.53 -34.98
C GLY A 213 -2.30 -16.69 -35.05
N MET A 214 -3.11 -15.83 -34.43
CA MET A 214 -4.54 -15.77 -34.72
C MET A 214 -4.76 -15.28 -36.15
N ALA A 215 -5.58 -16.02 -36.89
CA ALA A 215 -6.02 -15.60 -38.23
C ALA A 215 -6.83 -14.29 -38.08
N GLY A 216 -6.44 -13.25 -38.78
CA GLY A 216 -7.25 -12.03 -38.89
C GLY A 216 -8.59 -12.33 -39.57
N PRO A 217 -9.61 -11.47 -39.40
CA PRO A 217 -10.87 -11.60 -40.13
C PRO A 217 -10.57 -11.60 -41.64
N LYS A 218 -11.21 -12.52 -42.34
CA LYS A 218 -11.09 -12.53 -43.80
C LYS A 218 -11.70 -11.24 -44.35
N PRO A 219 -11.15 -10.64 -45.42
CA PRO A 219 -11.79 -9.52 -46.08
C PRO A 219 -13.24 -9.86 -46.44
N GLY A 220 -14.23 -9.22 -45.85
CA GLY A 220 -15.65 -9.46 -46.07
C GLY A 220 -16.40 -10.12 -44.91
N ASP A 221 -15.71 -10.63 -43.90
CA ASP A 221 -16.36 -11.09 -42.65
C ASP A 221 -16.64 -9.85 -41.78
N GLY A 222 -17.87 -9.35 -41.83
CA GLY A 222 -18.33 -8.33 -40.87
C GLY A 222 -18.39 -8.93 -39.48
N TRP A 223 -17.74 -8.30 -38.54
CA TRP A 223 -17.94 -8.50 -37.11
C TRP A 223 -18.96 -7.51 -36.61
#